data_be6f6657230b7381b37e6cc50aff6e55
#
_entry.id   be6f6657230b7381b37e6cc50aff6e55
#
_cell.length_a   1.000
_cell.length_b   1.000
_cell.length_c   1.000
_cell.angle_alpha   90.00
_cell.angle_beta   90.00
_cell.angle_gamma   90.00
#
_symmetry.space_group_name_H-M   'P 1'
#
loop_
_entity.id
_entity.type
_entity.pdbx_description
1 polymer ?
#
loop_
_entity_poly.entity_id
_entity_poly.type
_entity_poly.pdbx_seq_one_letter_code
_entity_poly.pdbx_strand_id
1 'polypeptide(L)'
;MVQADGTRESYLYDAEGRLLEHTDPLKQSTHYTYDKGGRLFIRTDALGQQVQYRYDLSSRLIGLLNQNGDLYGFRYNSVGALTEEKGFDGKITRYHYTQGSGVLERIDEAGTVTKLEYDPAGRIESRSILVTDENGEIHETDKENYAYDPSGRLAGTQNAHSRHQYFYDKLGNLIREYRHDSLDGTARSHVWHHRYDALGNRTETIRPDGQRIGYLHYGSGHLHGITLNRNEIAAFERDKLHRETERTFGKHIRQETQYDPMGRILQQIHNRSRREYGYAAAGQLTHIQSRGGQTQYRYDPIGRLIAAVTPDFSETFAFDPAGNRLDLSGNKQDHTGQTNSQEKPSLNKVWGNLLKEYAGVHYDYDQRGNLIRKTCNGETTDYHWNDYNQLIKIENRNGSTEYRYDPLGRRTAKIRNGETTVYHWQEDTLAIESTNGQNTHYLFEPGTFEPLAQFQTASPIGIEREDKPAEPYSYDPETDPLLKIPPEPQEQSEAQPDLVYYQLNHLGTPIAAHNAKGETVWTAEYEAWGRIRNETVSDGLKANIPFRFQGQYYDEESGLHYNRFRYYDPEIGRFVSQDPIGLKGGENLYAYVVNPTLWIDPLGLDHRSVFWKAEIFAK
;
A
#
# COMPACT_ATOMS: atom_id res chain seq x y z
N MET A 1 6.89 -28.79 -14.63
CA MET A 1 5.49 -28.31 -14.84
C MET A 1 5.41 -27.67 -16.21
N VAL A 2 4.27 -27.78 -16.92
CA VAL A 2 4.02 -27.05 -18.19
C VAL A 2 2.91 -26.06 -17.93
N GLN A 3 3.15 -24.80 -18.23
CA GLN A 3 2.21 -23.71 -18.05
C GLN A 3 1.21 -23.62 -19.22
N ALA A 4 0.15 -22.82 -19.09
CA ALA A 4 -0.90 -22.69 -20.11
C ALA A 4 -0.40 -22.10 -21.45
N ASP A 5 0.69 -21.33 -21.44
CA ASP A 5 1.37 -20.79 -22.63
C ASP A 5 2.42 -21.75 -23.23
N GLY A 6 2.56 -22.98 -22.67
CA GLY A 6 3.51 -24.00 -23.10
C GLY A 6 4.91 -23.84 -22.51
N THR A 7 5.19 -22.82 -21.73
CA THR A 7 6.48 -22.66 -21.03
C THR A 7 6.67 -23.75 -19.98
N ARG A 8 7.94 -24.04 -19.62
CA ARG A 8 8.27 -25.15 -18.73
C ARG A 8 9.12 -24.69 -17.57
N GLU A 9 8.70 -25.11 -16.38
CA GLU A 9 9.49 -25.07 -15.16
C GLU A 9 9.91 -26.47 -14.77
N SER A 10 11.10 -26.63 -14.18
CA SER A 10 11.58 -27.90 -13.66
C SER A 10 11.88 -27.81 -12.17
N TYR A 11 11.63 -28.93 -11.49
CA TYR A 11 11.82 -29.09 -10.05
C TYR A 11 12.58 -30.39 -9.82
N LEU A 12 13.68 -30.31 -9.08
CA LEU A 12 14.45 -31.46 -8.64
C LEU A 12 14.23 -31.66 -7.15
N TYR A 13 13.94 -32.90 -6.76
CA TYR A 13 13.73 -33.29 -5.37
C TYR A 13 14.72 -34.37 -4.95
N ASP A 14 15.01 -34.43 -3.65
CA ASP A 14 15.75 -35.56 -3.07
C ASP A 14 14.82 -36.75 -2.80
N ALA A 15 15.40 -37.83 -2.23
CA ALA A 15 14.67 -39.06 -1.92
C ALA A 15 13.59 -38.89 -0.84
N GLU A 16 13.70 -37.88 0.00
CA GLU A 16 12.75 -37.51 1.03
C GLU A 16 11.66 -36.51 0.53
N GLY A 17 11.70 -36.13 -0.77
CA GLY A 17 10.73 -35.22 -1.38
C GLY A 17 10.97 -33.73 -1.10
N ARG A 18 12.17 -33.37 -0.64
CA ARG A 18 12.53 -31.95 -0.43
C ARG A 18 13.06 -31.34 -1.72
N LEU A 19 12.67 -30.11 -2.04
CA LEU A 19 13.06 -29.40 -3.25
C LEU A 19 14.56 -29.03 -3.21
N LEU A 20 15.35 -29.58 -4.11
CA LEU A 20 16.79 -29.27 -4.26
C LEU A 20 17.03 -28.13 -5.25
N GLU A 21 16.23 -28.06 -6.32
CA GLU A 21 16.39 -27.07 -7.37
C GLU A 21 15.04 -26.73 -8.01
N HIS A 22 14.80 -25.45 -8.23
CA HIS A 22 13.76 -24.92 -9.10
C HIS A 22 14.41 -24.16 -10.25
N THR A 23 14.09 -24.55 -11.49
CA THR A 23 14.55 -23.85 -12.70
C THR A 23 13.35 -23.26 -13.43
N ASP A 24 13.38 -21.95 -13.66
CA ASP A 24 12.35 -21.20 -14.34
C ASP A 24 12.37 -21.42 -15.88
N PRO A 25 11.39 -20.87 -16.64
CA PRO A 25 11.36 -20.98 -18.10
C PRO A 25 12.54 -20.31 -18.82
N LEU A 26 13.24 -19.35 -18.19
CA LEU A 26 14.46 -18.70 -18.71
C LEU A 26 15.74 -19.45 -18.35
N LYS A 27 15.63 -20.63 -17.71
CA LYS A 27 16.74 -21.45 -17.23
C LYS A 27 17.53 -20.82 -16.08
N GLN A 28 16.89 -19.98 -15.30
CA GLN A 28 17.44 -19.45 -14.06
C GLN A 28 17.12 -20.44 -12.93
N SER A 29 18.14 -20.88 -12.19
CA SER A 29 17.99 -21.91 -11.15
C SER A 29 18.16 -21.32 -9.76
N THR A 30 17.26 -21.71 -8.85
CA THR A 30 17.39 -21.51 -7.41
C THR A 30 17.66 -22.87 -6.76
N HIS A 31 18.70 -22.95 -5.93
CA HIS A 31 19.12 -24.17 -5.25
C HIS A 31 18.81 -24.10 -3.76
N TYR A 32 18.47 -25.25 -3.20
CA TYR A 32 18.12 -25.41 -1.79
C TYR A 32 18.96 -26.50 -1.17
N THR A 33 19.54 -26.26 -0.01
CA THR A 33 20.22 -27.26 0.78
C THR A 33 19.59 -27.39 2.16
N TYR A 34 19.71 -28.56 2.75
CA TYR A 34 19.05 -28.88 4.01
C TYR A 34 20.09 -29.31 5.05
N ASP A 35 19.80 -29.03 6.32
CA ASP A 35 20.61 -29.55 7.42
C ASP A 35 20.30 -31.03 7.69
N LYS A 36 21.02 -31.63 8.66
CA LYS A 36 20.83 -33.03 9.05
C LYS A 36 19.43 -33.35 9.60
N GLY A 37 18.70 -32.33 10.04
CA GLY A 37 17.30 -32.44 10.51
C GLY A 37 16.27 -32.27 9.40
N GLY A 38 16.70 -32.10 8.13
CA GLY A 38 15.81 -31.88 6.99
C GLY A 38 15.21 -30.47 6.89
N ARG A 39 15.76 -29.48 7.63
CA ARG A 39 15.31 -28.10 7.60
C ARG A 39 16.11 -27.32 6.56
N LEU A 40 15.49 -26.34 5.88
CA LEU A 40 16.15 -25.49 4.89
C LEU A 40 17.36 -24.79 5.53
N PHE A 41 18.56 -25.05 5.00
CA PHE A 41 19.80 -24.50 5.53
C PHE A 41 20.31 -23.32 4.70
N ILE A 42 20.40 -23.50 3.37
CA ILE A 42 20.80 -22.42 2.44
C ILE A 42 19.86 -22.42 1.24
N ARG A 43 19.43 -21.21 0.85
CA ARG A 43 18.83 -20.91 -0.44
C ARG A 43 19.84 -20.12 -1.26
N THR A 44 20.19 -20.60 -2.45
CA THR A 44 21.09 -19.93 -3.40
C THR A 44 20.29 -19.55 -4.64
N ASP A 45 20.22 -18.26 -4.97
CA ASP A 45 19.51 -17.76 -6.14
C ASP A 45 20.32 -17.90 -7.44
N ALA A 46 19.73 -17.49 -8.58
CA ALA A 46 20.35 -17.58 -9.90
C ALA A 46 21.57 -16.66 -10.09
N LEU A 47 21.82 -15.71 -9.19
CA LEU A 47 23.05 -14.90 -9.14
C LEU A 47 24.13 -15.50 -8.23
N GLY A 48 23.84 -16.65 -7.59
CA GLY A 48 24.72 -17.29 -6.61
C GLY A 48 24.70 -16.64 -5.23
N GLN A 49 23.74 -15.73 -4.98
CA GLN A 49 23.60 -15.08 -3.69
C GLN A 49 22.87 -16.00 -2.71
N GLN A 50 23.30 -15.98 -1.44
CA GLN A 50 22.85 -16.97 -0.46
C GLN A 50 22.12 -16.32 0.71
N VAL A 51 21.02 -16.98 1.12
CA VAL A 51 20.36 -16.78 2.41
C VAL A 51 20.57 -18.03 3.23
N GLN A 52 21.07 -17.87 4.46
CA GLN A 52 21.33 -18.97 5.38
C GLN A 52 20.39 -18.92 6.59
N TYR A 53 19.81 -20.07 6.91
CA TYR A 53 18.89 -20.25 8.03
C TYR A 53 19.55 -21.06 9.15
N ARG A 54 19.39 -20.63 10.39
CA ARG A 54 19.93 -21.29 11.59
C ARG A 54 18.81 -21.67 12.53
N TYR A 55 18.88 -22.89 13.06
CA TYR A 55 17.84 -23.43 13.93
C TYR A 55 18.43 -23.94 15.24
N ASP A 56 17.59 -23.91 16.29
CA ASP A 56 17.88 -24.58 17.55
C ASP A 56 17.52 -26.08 17.49
N LEU A 57 17.76 -26.78 18.60
CA LEU A 57 17.47 -28.22 18.73
C LEU A 57 15.96 -28.52 18.65
N SER A 58 15.10 -27.55 18.92
CA SER A 58 13.64 -27.66 18.80
C SER A 58 13.10 -27.27 17.43
N SER A 59 13.98 -27.09 16.43
CA SER A 59 13.67 -26.71 15.06
C SER A 59 13.07 -25.30 14.90
N ARG A 60 13.28 -24.40 15.86
CA ARG A 60 12.87 -22.99 15.78
C ARG A 60 13.96 -22.19 15.10
N LEU A 61 13.59 -21.26 14.22
CA LEU A 61 14.52 -20.35 13.54
C LEU A 61 15.16 -19.40 14.57
N ILE A 62 16.49 -19.49 14.77
CA ILE A 62 17.24 -18.60 15.67
C ILE A 62 18.08 -17.58 14.94
N GLY A 63 18.22 -17.69 13.62
CA GLY A 63 18.96 -16.72 12.83
C GLY A 63 18.75 -16.89 11.35
N LEU A 64 18.77 -15.76 10.64
CA LEU A 64 18.75 -15.64 9.20
C LEU A 64 19.87 -14.71 8.78
N LEU A 65 20.83 -15.21 7.98
CA LEU A 65 21.82 -14.36 7.31
C LEU A 65 21.28 -14.00 5.93
N ASN A 66 21.20 -12.70 5.65
CA ASN A 66 20.82 -12.23 4.34
C ASN A 66 21.98 -12.36 3.32
N GLN A 67 21.74 -11.96 2.09
CA GLN A 67 22.70 -12.05 0.99
C GLN A 67 23.92 -11.13 1.18
N ASN A 68 23.83 -10.11 2.03
CA ASN A 68 24.95 -9.23 2.43
C ASN A 68 25.77 -9.80 3.60
N GLY A 69 25.28 -10.87 4.24
CA GLY A 69 25.88 -11.48 5.43
C GLY A 69 25.43 -10.85 6.76
N ASP A 70 24.43 -9.95 6.73
CA ASP A 70 23.85 -9.40 7.94
C ASP A 70 22.97 -10.45 8.63
N LEU A 71 22.98 -10.46 9.98
CA LEU A 71 22.27 -11.45 10.78
C LEU A 71 21.00 -10.85 11.39
N TYR A 72 19.87 -11.49 11.11
CA TYR A 72 18.63 -11.34 11.86
C TYR A 72 18.53 -12.48 12.89
N GLY A 73 18.38 -12.15 14.17
CA GLY A 73 18.43 -13.12 15.26
C GLY A 73 17.12 -13.23 16.03
N PHE A 74 16.83 -14.44 16.53
CA PHE A 74 15.64 -14.73 17.33
C PHE A 74 16.02 -15.46 18.62
N ARG A 75 15.33 -15.14 19.73
CA ARG A 75 15.42 -15.88 20.99
C ARG A 75 14.04 -16.30 21.47
N TYR A 76 14.00 -17.46 22.10
CA TYR A 76 12.77 -18.06 22.60
C TYR A 76 12.89 -18.45 24.07
N ASN A 77 11.79 -18.42 24.79
CA ASN A 77 11.71 -18.98 26.14
C ASN A 77 11.59 -20.52 26.13
N SER A 78 11.54 -21.12 27.30
CA SER A 78 11.46 -22.58 27.47
C SER A 78 10.18 -23.20 26.90
N VAL A 79 9.09 -22.43 26.81
CA VAL A 79 7.81 -22.89 26.23
C VAL A 79 7.71 -22.61 24.72
N GLY A 80 8.73 -21.99 24.11
CA GLY A 80 8.79 -21.77 22.67
C GLY A 80 8.22 -20.44 22.19
N ALA A 81 7.85 -19.53 23.09
CA ALA A 81 7.43 -18.18 22.72
C ALA A 81 8.63 -17.31 22.40
N LEU A 82 8.53 -16.47 21.35
CA LEU A 82 9.56 -15.53 20.91
C LEU A 82 9.74 -14.43 21.97
N THR A 83 10.95 -14.27 22.51
CA THR A 83 11.24 -13.27 23.55
C THR A 83 12.11 -12.11 23.07
N GLU A 84 12.88 -12.30 22.02
CA GLU A 84 13.72 -11.24 21.45
C GLU A 84 13.92 -11.45 19.95
N GLU A 85 13.83 -10.36 19.20
CA GLU A 85 14.30 -10.24 17.82
C GLU A 85 15.41 -9.19 17.76
N LYS A 86 16.45 -9.48 16.95
CA LYS A 86 17.48 -8.52 16.60
C LYS A 86 17.55 -8.40 15.08
N GLY A 87 17.13 -7.23 14.56
CA GLY A 87 17.11 -6.93 13.14
C GLY A 87 18.49 -6.85 12.49
N PHE A 88 18.54 -6.79 11.16
CA PHE A 88 19.78 -6.62 10.37
C PHE A 88 20.53 -5.33 10.71
N ASP A 89 19.81 -4.28 11.08
CA ASP A 89 20.33 -2.98 11.53
C ASP A 89 20.77 -2.97 13.00
N GLY A 90 20.61 -4.09 13.69
CA GLY A 90 20.95 -4.26 15.10
C GLY A 90 19.85 -3.81 16.07
N LYS A 91 18.71 -3.32 15.60
CA LYS A 91 17.54 -3.00 16.43
C LYS A 91 17.09 -4.22 17.21
N ILE A 92 16.77 -4.04 18.49
CA ILE A 92 16.30 -5.13 19.37
C ILE A 92 14.86 -4.85 19.78
N THR A 93 14.00 -5.82 19.55
CA THR A 93 12.62 -5.86 20.04
C THR A 93 12.47 -7.01 21.04
N ARG A 94 11.89 -6.76 22.21
CA ARG A 94 11.66 -7.76 23.27
C ARG A 94 10.18 -7.95 23.53
N TYR A 95 9.81 -9.20 23.73
CA TYR A 95 8.42 -9.65 23.93
C TYR A 95 8.28 -10.23 25.32
N HIS A 96 7.31 -9.73 26.09
CA HIS A 96 7.01 -10.17 27.44
C HIS A 96 5.62 -10.77 27.49
N TYR A 97 5.52 -11.89 28.18
CA TYR A 97 4.29 -12.69 28.26
C TYR A 97 3.84 -12.83 29.71
N THR A 98 2.52 -12.84 29.94
CA THR A 98 1.92 -13.09 31.25
C THR A 98 2.35 -14.44 31.78
N GLN A 99 2.64 -14.50 33.10
CA GLN A 99 2.92 -15.76 33.77
C GLN A 99 1.66 -16.63 33.82
N GLY A 100 1.78 -17.87 33.38
CA GLY A 100 0.70 -18.86 33.40
C GLY A 100 -0.13 -18.93 32.13
N SER A 101 -0.67 -17.82 31.60
CA SER A 101 -1.47 -17.83 30.36
C SER A 101 -0.63 -17.77 29.08
N GLY A 102 0.61 -17.25 29.17
CA GLY A 102 1.49 -17.09 27.99
C GLY A 102 1.00 -16.07 26.97
N VAL A 103 0.13 -15.15 27.36
CA VAL A 103 -0.39 -14.10 26.48
C VAL A 103 0.64 -12.97 26.38
N LEU A 104 0.90 -12.44 25.19
CA LEU A 104 1.80 -11.30 24.95
C LEU A 104 1.20 -10.05 25.61
N GLU A 105 1.88 -9.50 26.63
CA GLU A 105 1.39 -8.33 27.36
C GLU A 105 2.17 -7.04 27.08
N ARG A 106 3.44 -7.19 26.64
CA ARG A 106 4.32 -6.05 26.48
C ARG A 106 5.37 -6.28 25.40
N ILE A 107 5.65 -5.23 24.63
CA ILE A 107 6.71 -5.19 23.62
C ILE A 107 7.60 -4.00 23.91
N ASP A 108 8.92 -4.23 24.09
CA ASP A 108 9.93 -3.19 24.28
C ASP A 108 10.71 -3.00 22.99
N GLU A 109 10.72 -1.80 22.46
CA GLU A 109 11.42 -1.46 21.22
C GLU A 109 12.01 -0.04 21.29
N ALA A 110 13.35 0.10 21.17
CA ALA A 110 14.06 1.39 21.07
C ALA A 110 13.62 2.44 22.11
N GLY A 111 13.46 2.02 23.38
CA GLY A 111 13.08 2.90 24.49
C GLY A 111 11.58 3.12 24.68
N THR A 112 10.76 2.61 23.80
CA THR A 112 9.30 2.64 23.92
C THR A 112 8.76 1.29 24.38
N VAL A 113 7.73 1.31 25.18
CA VAL A 113 7.02 0.13 25.67
C VAL A 113 5.60 0.14 25.12
N THR A 114 5.24 -0.87 24.33
CA THR A 114 3.85 -1.11 23.94
C THR A 114 3.24 -2.09 24.94
N LYS A 115 2.20 -1.66 25.65
CA LYS A 115 1.40 -2.52 26.55
C LYS A 115 0.14 -2.98 25.83
N LEU A 116 -0.20 -4.25 25.94
CA LEU A 116 -1.40 -4.86 25.35
C LEU A 116 -2.31 -5.36 26.48
N GLU A 117 -3.58 -5.02 26.41
CA GLU A 117 -4.63 -5.53 27.29
C GLU A 117 -5.66 -6.28 26.46
N TYR A 118 -6.26 -7.31 27.05
CA TYR A 118 -7.14 -8.23 26.35
C TYR A 118 -8.49 -8.36 27.06
N ASP A 119 -9.54 -8.50 26.28
CA ASP A 119 -10.84 -8.87 26.79
C ASP A 119 -10.87 -10.33 27.26
N PRO A 120 -11.93 -10.78 27.95
CA PRO A 120 -12.06 -12.17 28.43
C PRO A 120 -12.03 -13.24 27.31
N ALA A 121 -12.27 -12.86 26.06
CA ALA A 121 -12.18 -13.73 24.89
C ALA A 121 -10.77 -13.79 24.27
N GLY A 122 -9.80 -13.05 24.82
CA GLY A 122 -8.41 -13.01 24.36
C GLY A 122 -8.17 -12.11 23.15
N ARG A 123 -9.06 -11.14 22.88
CA ARG A 123 -8.90 -10.13 21.81
C ARG A 123 -8.31 -8.85 22.41
N ILE A 124 -7.49 -8.13 21.67
CA ILE A 124 -6.89 -6.87 22.13
C ILE A 124 -8.00 -5.85 22.43
N GLU A 125 -8.13 -5.44 23.69
CA GLU A 125 -9.06 -4.40 24.15
C GLU A 125 -8.39 -3.02 24.16
N SER A 126 -7.08 -2.97 24.51
CA SER A 126 -6.31 -1.74 24.42
C SER A 126 -4.85 -1.99 24.03
N ARG A 127 -4.27 -0.98 23.38
CA ARG A 127 -2.85 -0.85 23.09
C ARG A 127 -2.38 0.52 23.57
N SER A 128 -1.52 0.55 24.59
CA SER A 128 -0.96 1.79 25.13
C SER A 128 0.52 1.89 24.86
N ILE A 129 0.99 3.09 24.55
CA ILE A 129 2.41 3.41 24.42
C ILE A 129 2.89 4.08 25.70
N LEU A 130 3.94 3.52 26.29
CA LEU A 130 4.58 4.03 27.48
C LEU A 130 6.02 4.43 27.14
N VAL A 131 6.40 5.64 27.52
CA VAL A 131 7.76 6.17 27.33
C VAL A 131 8.33 6.55 28.70
N THR A 132 9.59 6.21 28.92
CA THR A 132 10.31 6.62 30.14
C THR A 132 11.01 7.95 29.87
N ASP A 133 10.72 8.96 30.67
CA ASP A 133 11.33 10.28 30.56
C ASP A 133 12.78 10.31 31.13
N GLU A 134 13.46 11.46 31.04
CA GLU A 134 14.81 11.67 31.52
C GLU A 134 14.95 11.49 33.05
N ASN A 135 13.85 11.59 33.79
CA ASN A 135 13.83 11.41 35.26
C ASN A 135 13.55 9.95 35.65
N GLY A 136 13.27 9.06 34.67
CA GLY A 136 12.91 7.67 34.89
C GLY A 136 11.42 7.45 35.18
N GLU A 137 10.56 8.47 35.00
CA GLU A 137 9.12 8.34 35.15
C GLU A 137 8.49 7.80 33.85
N ILE A 138 7.50 6.91 33.98
CA ILE A 138 6.80 6.28 32.85
C ILE A 138 5.51 7.07 32.58
N HIS A 139 5.39 7.55 31.36
CA HIS A 139 4.21 8.28 30.87
C HIS A 139 3.53 7.52 29.74
N GLU A 140 2.18 7.46 29.75
CA GLU A 140 1.39 7.02 28.61
C GLU A 140 1.33 8.17 27.60
N THR A 141 1.91 7.98 26.42
CA THR A 141 1.98 9.00 25.37
C THR A 141 0.87 8.84 24.33
N ASP A 142 0.39 7.63 24.15
CA ASP A 142 -0.71 7.32 23.21
C ASP A 142 -1.46 6.05 23.64
N LYS A 143 -2.75 5.98 23.27
CA LYS A 143 -3.60 4.83 23.57
C LYS A 143 -4.65 4.61 22.49
N GLU A 144 -4.79 3.34 22.11
CA GLU A 144 -5.88 2.89 21.25
C GLU A 144 -6.74 1.88 21.98
N ASN A 145 -8.05 2.00 21.82
CA ASN A 145 -9.03 1.11 22.42
C ASN A 145 -9.85 0.43 21.31
N TYR A 146 -10.23 -0.83 21.57
CA TYR A 146 -10.99 -1.67 20.66
C TYR A 146 -12.14 -2.33 21.41
N ALA A 147 -13.31 -2.34 20.81
CA ALA A 147 -14.49 -3.01 21.34
C ALA A 147 -15.03 -4.01 20.32
N TYR A 148 -15.60 -5.08 20.79
CA TYR A 148 -16.11 -6.16 19.94
C TYR A 148 -17.57 -6.48 20.28
N ASP A 149 -18.32 -6.89 19.28
CA ASP A 149 -19.68 -7.40 19.49
C ASP A 149 -19.66 -8.85 20.04
N PRO A 150 -20.81 -9.38 20.47
CA PRO A 150 -20.89 -10.75 20.98
C PRO A 150 -20.47 -11.83 19.97
N SER A 151 -20.47 -11.52 18.67
CA SER A 151 -20.01 -12.43 17.60
C SER A 151 -18.50 -12.33 17.34
N GLY A 152 -17.79 -11.45 18.04
CA GLY A 152 -16.35 -11.25 17.92
C GLY A 152 -15.91 -10.28 16.84
N ARG A 153 -16.85 -9.57 16.19
CA ARG A 153 -16.55 -8.56 15.17
C ARG A 153 -16.20 -7.23 15.84
N LEU A 154 -15.33 -6.45 15.21
CA LEU A 154 -14.96 -5.12 15.69
C LEU A 154 -16.20 -4.20 15.72
N ALA A 155 -16.62 -3.78 16.91
CA ALA A 155 -17.78 -2.90 17.12
C ALA A 155 -17.39 -1.44 17.33
N GLY A 156 -16.16 -1.18 17.75
CA GLY A 156 -15.66 0.19 17.92
C GLY A 156 -14.16 0.27 18.07
N THR A 157 -13.61 1.44 17.72
CA THR A 157 -12.21 1.79 17.95
C THR A 157 -12.09 3.25 18.36
N GLN A 158 -11.07 3.59 19.14
CA GLN A 158 -10.82 4.95 19.58
C GLN A 158 -9.34 5.21 19.83
N ASN A 159 -8.86 6.39 19.43
CA ASN A 159 -7.60 6.99 19.89
C ASN A 159 -7.83 8.45 20.29
N ALA A 160 -6.76 9.25 20.44
CA ALA A 160 -6.84 10.67 20.82
C ALA A 160 -7.59 11.53 19.78
N HIS A 161 -7.66 11.13 18.52
CA HIS A 161 -8.15 11.95 17.42
C HIS A 161 -9.45 11.43 16.79
N SER A 162 -9.76 10.15 16.94
CA SER A 162 -10.87 9.53 16.22
C SER A 162 -11.56 8.47 17.06
N ARG A 163 -12.88 8.39 16.91
CA ARG A 163 -13.73 7.31 17.45
C ARG A 163 -14.61 6.77 16.35
N HIS A 164 -14.59 5.44 16.16
CA HIS A 164 -15.39 4.74 15.17
C HIS A 164 -16.31 3.74 15.84
N GLN A 165 -17.52 3.55 15.29
CA GLN A 165 -18.46 2.51 15.69
C GLN A 165 -18.99 1.79 14.45
N TYR A 166 -19.10 0.48 14.52
CA TYR A 166 -19.46 -0.40 13.41
C TYR A 166 -20.73 -1.16 13.75
N PHE A 167 -21.70 -1.15 12.84
CA PHE A 167 -22.99 -1.79 13.00
C PHE A 167 -23.19 -2.83 11.90
N TYR A 168 -23.57 -4.03 12.31
CA TYR A 168 -23.71 -5.18 11.43
C TYR A 168 -25.15 -5.68 11.38
N ASP A 169 -25.55 -6.24 10.24
CA ASP A 169 -26.79 -7.01 10.14
C ASP A 169 -26.63 -8.42 10.72
N LYS A 170 -27.73 -9.20 10.69
CA LYS A 170 -27.76 -10.58 11.21
C LYS A 170 -26.88 -11.55 10.41
N LEU A 171 -26.54 -11.22 9.17
CA LEU A 171 -25.65 -12.00 8.31
C LEU A 171 -24.17 -11.64 8.49
N GLY A 172 -23.88 -10.57 9.23
CA GLY A 172 -22.52 -10.10 9.48
C GLY A 172 -22.04 -9.02 8.54
N ASN A 173 -22.88 -8.51 7.66
CA ASN A 173 -22.53 -7.41 6.77
C ASN A 173 -22.47 -6.10 7.53
N LEU A 174 -21.44 -5.29 7.29
CA LEU A 174 -21.28 -3.94 7.85
C LEU A 174 -22.29 -2.99 7.20
N ILE A 175 -23.34 -2.63 7.92
CA ILE A 175 -24.43 -1.78 7.36
C ILE A 175 -24.25 -0.29 7.64
N ARG A 176 -23.48 0.07 8.69
CA ARG A 176 -23.20 1.45 9.05
C ARG A 176 -21.85 1.59 9.74
N GLU A 177 -21.18 2.71 9.46
CA GLU A 177 -20.00 3.17 10.17
C GLU A 177 -20.26 4.58 10.67
N TYR A 178 -20.25 4.77 12.00
CA TYR A 178 -20.25 6.08 12.62
C TYR A 178 -18.79 6.46 12.90
N ARG A 179 -18.42 7.69 12.56
CA ARG A 179 -17.10 8.26 12.84
C ARG A 179 -17.24 9.62 13.48
N HIS A 180 -16.41 9.84 14.49
CA HIS A 180 -16.27 11.12 15.18
C HIS A 180 -14.79 11.45 15.22
N ASP A 181 -14.40 12.54 14.59
CA ASP A 181 -13.02 12.97 14.43
C ASP A 181 -12.81 14.36 15.02
N SER A 182 -11.74 14.53 15.83
CA SER A 182 -11.26 15.79 16.37
C SER A 182 -9.84 16.02 15.86
N LEU A 183 -9.69 16.75 14.74
CA LEU A 183 -8.47 16.79 13.95
C LEU A 183 -7.71 18.11 14.04
N ASP A 184 -8.43 19.23 14.17
CA ASP A 184 -7.92 20.60 14.15
C ASP A 184 -8.48 21.46 15.30
N GLY A 185 -8.95 20.81 16.38
CA GLY A 185 -9.68 21.46 17.46
C GLY A 185 -11.18 21.56 17.20
N THR A 186 -11.66 21.12 16.06
CA THR A 186 -13.08 21.02 15.72
C THR A 186 -13.45 19.53 15.62
N ALA A 187 -14.46 19.12 16.41
CA ALA A 187 -14.99 17.77 16.34
C ALA A 187 -16.10 17.67 15.31
N ARG A 188 -16.05 16.66 14.45
CA ARG A 188 -17.07 16.39 13.42
C ARG A 188 -17.49 14.93 13.46
N SER A 189 -18.80 14.70 13.34
CA SER A 189 -19.37 13.35 13.28
C SER A 189 -20.04 13.11 11.93
N HIS A 190 -19.83 11.93 11.37
CA HIS A 190 -20.44 11.53 10.11
C HIS A 190 -20.73 10.02 10.07
N VAL A 191 -21.62 9.62 9.17
CA VAL A 191 -22.06 8.23 9.04
C VAL A 191 -21.99 7.76 7.59
N TRP A 192 -21.51 6.56 7.39
CA TRP A 192 -21.59 5.80 6.16
C TRP A 192 -22.67 4.75 6.27
N HIS A 193 -23.47 4.53 5.22
CA HIS A 193 -24.45 3.48 5.16
C HIS A 193 -24.12 2.53 4.00
N HIS A 194 -24.32 1.24 4.23
CA HIS A 194 -24.12 0.21 3.22
C HIS A 194 -25.36 -0.67 3.10
N ARG A 195 -25.68 -1.10 1.90
CA ARG A 195 -26.76 -2.04 1.61
C ARG A 195 -26.19 -3.25 0.90
N TYR A 196 -26.82 -4.39 1.13
CA TYR A 196 -26.38 -5.66 0.58
C TYR A 196 -27.55 -6.42 0.00
N ASP A 197 -27.27 -7.28 -0.98
CA ASP A 197 -28.22 -8.27 -1.46
C ASP A 197 -28.28 -9.50 -0.54
N ALA A 198 -29.13 -10.47 -0.88
CA ALA A 198 -29.26 -11.71 -0.09
C ALA A 198 -28.03 -12.63 -0.14
N LEU A 199 -27.11 -12.40 -1.06
CA LEU A 199 -25.85 -13.14 -1.20
C LEU A 199 -24.69 -12.46 -0.45
N GLY A 200 -24.93 -11.27 0.16
CA GLY A 200 -23.91 -10.50 0.86
C GLY A 200 -23.09 -9.60 -0.05
N ASN A 201 -23.46 -9.42 -1.32
CA ASN A 201 -22.79 -8.44 -2.18
C ASN A 201 -23.27 -7.03 -1.84
N ARG A 202 -22.35 -6.08 -1.69
CA ARG A 202 -22.70 -4.68 -1.45
C ARG A 202 -23.38 -4.10 -2.69
N THR A 203 -24.61 -3.64 -2.53
CA THR A 203 -25.42 -3.05 -3.63
C THR A 203 -25.38 -1.54 -3.63
N GLU A 204 -25.19 -0.90 -2.49
CA GLU A 204 -25.10 0.55 -2.37
C GLU A 204 -24.24 0.99 -1.19
N THR A 205 -23.49 2.07 -1.37
CA THR A 205 -22.89 2.86 -0.31
C THR A 205 -23.43 4.28 -0.37
N ILE A 206 -23.99 4.76 0.76
CA ILE A 206 -24.41 6.17 0.92
C ILE A 206 -23.30 6.86 1.71
N ARG A 207 -22.68 7.86 1.10
CA ARG A 207 -21.61 8.66 1.68
C ARG A 207 -22.17 9.71 2.66
N PRO A 208 -21.35 10.27 3.55
CA PRO A 208 -21.81 11.22 4.57
C PRO A 208 -22.46 12.49 4.04
N ASP A 209 -22.16 12.92 2.83
CA ASP A 209 -22.77 14.05 2.12
C ASP A 209 -24.03 13.67 1.32
N GLY A 210 -24.47 12.41 1.43
CA GLY A 210 -25.66 11.90 0.75
C GLY A 210 -25.41 11.32 -0.64
N GLN A 211 -24.18 11.40 -1.19
CA GLN A 211 -23.86 10.78 -2.48
C GLN A 211 -24.04 9.27 -2.42
N ARG A 212 -24.70 8.69 -3.43
CA ARG A 212 -25.04 7.27 -3.48
C ARG A 212 -24.25 6.57 -4.58
N ILE A 213 -23.43 5.61 -4.16
CA ILE A 213 -22.67 4.76 -5.07
C ILE A 213 -23.34 3.40 -5.12
N GLY A 214 -23.93 3.07 -6.27
CA GLY A 214 -24.57 1.77 -6.48
C GLY A 214 -23.63 0.81 -7.19
N TYR A 215 -23.74 -0.47 -6.85
CA TYR A 215 -22.94 -1.56 -7.41
C TYR A 215 -23.89 -2.57 -8.05
N LEU A 216 -23.78 -2.75 -9.36
CA LEU A 216 -24.62 -3.67 -10.13
C LEU A 216 -23.87 -4.99 -10.29
N HIS A 217 -24.47 -6.08 -9.82
CA HIS A 217 -23.87 -7.40 -9.87
C HIS A 217 -24.70 -8.34 -10.74
N TYR A 218 -24.06 -9.35 -11.33
CA TYR A 218 -24.70 -10.47 -11.99
C TYR A 218 -24.13 -11.80 -11.50
N GLY A 219 -24.90 -12.88 -11.68
CA GLY A 219 -24.51 -14.22 -11.24
C GLY A 219 -24.28 -14.30 -9.73
N SER A 220 -23.12 -14.81 -9.31
CA SER A 220 -22.73 -15.00 -7.92
C SER A 220 -22.00 -13.79 -7.31
N GLY A 221 -22.11 -12.59 -7.88
CA GLY A 221 -21.51 -11.37 -7.33
C GLY A 221 -20.46 -10.70 -8.22
N HIS A 222 -20.44 -11.00 -9.53
CA HIS A 222 -19.55 -10.31 -10.46
C HIS A 222 -20.05 -8.90 -10.74
N LEU A 223 -19.17 -7.91 -10.52
CA LEU A 223 -19.48 -6.51 -10.80
C LEU A 223 -19.69 -6.29 -12.30
N HIS A 224 -20.85 -5.73 -12.65
CA HIS A 224 -21.24 -5.39 -14.02
C HIS A 224 -21.28 -3.88 -14.25
N GLY A 225 -21.54 -3.09 -13.21
CA GLY A 225 -21.61 -1.65 -13.35
C GLY A 225 -21.55 -0.92 -12.02
N ILE A 226 -21.27 0.38 -12.12
CA ILE A 226 -21.27 1.31 -10.99
C ILE A 226 -22.17 2.48 -11.35
N THR A 227 -23.00 2.91 -10.38
CA THR A 227 -23.86 4.08 -10.52
C THR A 227 -23.48 5.15 -9.51
N LEU A 228 -23.63 6.41 -9.89
CA LEU A 228 -23.59 7.57 -8.99
C LEU A 228 -24.99 8.21 -9.02
N ASN A 229 -25.63 8.28 -7.85
CA ASN A 229 -26.99 8.81 -7.70
C ASN A 229 -27.96 8.18 -8.71
N ARG A 230 -27.88 6.85 -8.87
CA ARG A 230 -28.67 6.02 -9.80
C ARG A 230 -28.30 6.14 -11.30
N ASN A 231 -27.40 7.04 -11.68
CA ASN A 231 -26.93 7.14 -13.06
C ASN A 231 -25.71 6.26 -13.24
N GLU A 232 -25.73 5.41 -14.27
CA GLU A 232 -24.60 4.57 -14.61
C GLU A 232 -23.41 5.44 -15.03
N ILE A 233 -22.27 5.20 -14.38
CA ILE A 233 -21.01 5.91 -14.64
C ILE A 233 -19.93 4.99 -15.18
N ALA A 234 -20.02 3.70 -14.89
CA ALA A 234 -19.12 2.68 -15.42
C ALA A 234 -19.88 1.37 -15.65
N ALA A 235 -19.56 0.66 -16.73
CA ALA A 235 -20.01 -0.69 -16.99
C ALA A 235 -18.84 -1.59 -17.39
N PHE A 236 -18.94 -2.90 -17.08
CA PHE A 236 -17.87 -3.87 -17.23
C PHE A 236 -18.40 -5.13 -17.93
N GLU A 237 -17.73 -5.56 -18.99
CA GLU A 237 -17.94 -6.85 -19.61
C GLU A 237 -16.79 -7.80 -19.27
N ARG A 238 -17.11 -9.08 -19.10
CA ARG A 238 -16.13 -10.10 -18.68
C ARG A 238 -16.21 -11.33 -19.58
N ASP A 239 -15.07 -12.00 -19.74
CA ASP A 239 -15.00 -13.30 -20.42
C ASP A 239 -15.49 -14.44 -19.51
N LYS A 240 -15.46 -15.67 -20.04
CA LYS A 240 -15.88 -16.89 -19.29
C LYS A 240 -14.97 -17.23 -18.09
N LEU A 241 -13.80 -16.62 -17.97
CA LEU A 241 -12.90 -16.72 -16.83
C LEU A 241 -13.04 -15.51 -15.88
N HIS A 242 -14.12 -14.71 -16.06
CA HIS A 242 -14.45 -13.51 -15.30
C HIS A 242 -13.40 -12.38 -15.38
N ARG A 243 -12.50 -12.42 -16.39
CA ARG A 243 -11.55 -11.34 -16.64
C ARG A 243 -12.26 -10.21 -17.39
N GLU A 244 -11.96 -8.96 -17.04
CA GLU A 244 -12.55 -7.79 -17.69
C GLU A 244 -12.05 -7.65 -19.13
N THR A 245 -12.97 -7.76 -20.09
CA THR A 245 -12.65 -7.60 -21.52
C THR A 245 -13.03 -6.24 -22.05
N GLU A 246 -13.99 -5.58 -21.42
CA GLU A 246 -14.40 -4.23 -21.79
C GLU A 246 -14.81 -3.43 -20.55
N ARG A 247 -14.47 -2.16 -20.56
CA ARG A 247 -14.88 -1.16 -19.57
C ARG A 247 -15.36 0.08 -20.33
N THR A 248 -16.54 0.57 -19.97
CA THR A 248 -17.07 1.83 -20.49
C THR A 248 -17.25 2.83 -19.36
N PHE A 249 -16.95 4.11 -19.61
CA PHE A 249 -17.22 5.21 -18.70
C PHE A 249 -18.11 6.23 -19.39
N GLY A 250 -19.30 6.46 -18.84
CA GLY A 250 -20.31 7.30 -19.46
C GLY A 250 -20.59 6.86 -20.90
N LYS A 251 -20.70 7.86 -21.83
CA LYS A 251 -21.05 7.59 -23.23
C LYS A 251 -19.87 7.63 -24.20
N HIS A 252 -18.71 8.10 -23.76
CA HIS A 252 -17.64 8.52 -24.67
C HIS A 252 -16.29 7.84 -24.44
N ILE A 253 -16.17 7.04 -23.37
CA ILE A 253 -14.91 6.39 -23.03
C ILE A 253 -15.14 4.89 -23.01
N ARG A 254 -14.33 4.16 -23.80
CA ARG A 254 -14.35 2.71 -23.88
C ARG A 254 -12.93 2.17 -23.84
N GLN A 255 -12.71 1.16 -23.01
CA GLN A 255 -11.46 0.41 -22.95
C GLN A 255 -11.74 -1.06 -23.25
N GLU A 256 -10.99 -1.64 -24.15
CA GLU A 256 -10.99 -3.07 -24.44
C GLU A 256 -9.67 -3.69 -23.99
N THR A 257 -9.72 -4.88 -23.39
CA THR A 257 -8.55 -5.59 -22.87
C THR A 257 -8.52 -7.03 -23.43
N GLN A 258 -7.37 -7.46 -23.93
CA GLN A 258 -7.13 -8.82 -24.39
C GLN A 258 -6.03 -9.47 -23.53
N TYR A 259 -6.19 -10.76 -23.29
CA TYR A 259 -5.32 -11.54 -22.42
C TYR A 259 -4.67 -12.71 -23.15
N ASP A 260 -3.49 -13.10 -22.69
CA ASP A 260 -2.86 -14.35 -23.07
C ASP A 260 -3.44 -15.55 -22.26
N PRO A 261 -3.04 -16.79 -22.58
CA PRO A 261 -3.48 -17.98 -21.83
C PRO A 261 -3.09 -17.98 -20.34
N MET A 262 -2.10 -17.20 -19.93
CA MET A 262 -1.66 -17.03 -18.54
C MET A 262 -2.46 -15.94 -17.80
N GLY A 263 -3.38 -15.25 -18.49
CA GLY A 263 -4.14 -14.14 -17.93
C GLY A 263 -3.42 -12.79 -17.93
N ARG A 264 -2.24 -12.69 -18.57
CA ARG A 264 -1.50 -11.42 -18.70
C ARG A 264 -2.12 -10.57 -19.82
N ILE A 265 -2.13 -9.26 -19.67
CA ILE A 265 -2.67 -8.33 -20.66
C ILE A 265 -1.77 -8.31 -21.90
N LEU A 266 -2.31 -8.71 -23.04
CA LEU A 266 -1.62 -8.60 -24.34
C LEU A 266 -1.85 -7.26 -25.00
N GLN A 267 -3.06 -6.71 -24.83
CA GLN A 267 -3.45 -5.48 -25.50
C GLN A 267 -4.50 -4.74 -24.68
N GLN A 268 -4.37 -3.42 -24.65
CA GLN A 268 -5.42 -2.51 -24.20
C GLN A 268 -5.69 -1.49 -25.31
N ILE A 269 -6.96 -1.27 -25.63
CA ILE A 269 -7.42 -0.23 -26.55
C ILE A 269 -8.30 0.72 -25.75
N HIS A 270 -7.85 1.94 -25.52
CA HIS A 270 -8.63 2.99 -24.88
C HIS A 270 -9.09 3.99 -25.95
N ASN A 271 -10.38 3.97 -26.26
CA ASN A 271 -10.96 4.65 -27.42
C ASN A 271 -10.22 4.29 -28.72
N ARG A 272 -9.27 5.14 -29.16
CA ARG A 272 -8.44 4.95 -30.36
C ARG A 272 -6.96 4.75 -30.05
N SER A 273 -6.58 4.77 -28.79
CA SER A 273 -5.19 4.58 -28.34
C SER A 273 -4.96 3.12 -28.00
N ARG A 274 -4.01 2.49 -28.69
CA ARG A 274 -3.64 1.08 -28.51
C ARG A 274 -2.32 0.95 -27.77
N ARG A 275 -2.26 0.00 -26.84
CA ARG A 275 -1.05 -0.47 -26.18
C ARG A 275 -0.95 -1.97 -26.31
N GLU A 276 0.22 -2.47 -26.64
CA GLU A 276 0.54 -3.89 -26.72
C GLU A 276 1.65 -4.22 -25.75
N TYR A 277 1.55 -5.37 -25.12
CA TYR A 277 2.44 -5.82 -24.06
C TYR A 277 3.12 -7.13 -24.47
N GLY A 278 4.44 -7.18 -24.35
CA GLY A 278 5.21 -8.40 -24.62
C GLY A 278 5.87 -8.93 -23.36
N TYR A 279 5.92 -10.25 -23.22
CA TYR A 279 6.43 -10.92 -22.04
C TYR A 279 7.53 -11.92 -22.38
N ALA A 280 8.49 -12.07 -21.48
CA ALA A 280 9.45 -13.17 -21.52
C ALA A 280 8.78 -14.49 -21.07
N ALA A 281 9.45 -15.62 -21.32
CA ALA A 281 8.95 -16.94 -20.95
C ALA A 281 8.68 -17.09 -19.43
N ALA A 282 9.41 -16.39 -18.56
CA ALA A 282 9.18 -16.35 -17.12
C ALA A 282 8.15 -15.29 -16.67
N GLY A 283 7.41 -14.68 -17.61
CA GLY A 283 6.34 -13.75 -17.32
C GLY A 283 6.76 -12.28 -17.13
N GLN A 284 8.04 -11.95 -17.19
CA GLN A 284 8.53 -10.58 -17.08
C GLN A 284 8.10 -9.76 -18.30
N LEU A 285 7.63 -8.52 -18.07
CA LEU A 285 7.25 -7.58 -19.13
C LEU A 285 8.50 -7.11 -19.88
N THR A 286 8.64 -7.47 -21.17
CA THR A 286 9.83 -7.11 -21.97
C THR A 286 9.67 -5.78 -22.69
N HIS A 287 8.45 -5.46 -23.11
CA HIS A 287 8.17 -4.18 -23.79
C HIS A 287 6.70 -3.81 -23.74
N ILE A 288 6.47 -2.52 -23.90
CA ILE A 288 5.15 -1.92 -24.16
C ILE A 288 5.25 -1.15 -25.48
N GLN A 289 4.44 -1.50 -26.47
CA GLN A 289 4.31 -0.77 -27.72
C GLN A 289 3.11 0.16 -27.65
N SER A 290 3.29 1.43 -27.88
CA SER A 290 2.23 2.44 -27.93
C SER A 290 2.41 3.38 -29.14
N ARG A 291 1.48 4.33 -29.33
CA ARG A 291 1.62 5.36 -30.34
C ARG A 291 2.87 6.24 -30.16
N GLY A 292 3.28 6.45 -28.90
CA GLY A 292 4.49 7.21 -28.55
C GLY A 292 5.81 6.46 -28.77
N GLY A 293 5.75 5.20 -29.24
CA GLY A 293 6.92 4.35 -29.45
C GLY A 293 6.94 3.14 -28.52
N GLN A 294 8.09 2.48 -28.47
CA GLN A 294 8.28 1.26 -27.68
C GLN A 294 9.09 1.58 -26.42
N THR A 295 8.56 1.17 -25.26
CA THR A 295 9.31 1.08 -24.00
C THR A 295 9.83 -0.33 -23.84
N GLN A 296 11.12 -0.50 -23.54
CA GLN A 296 11.77 -1.80 -23.35
C GLN A 296 12.25 -1.95 -21.92
N TYR A 297 12.14 -3.16 -21.36
CA TYR A 297 12.57 -3.50 -20.01
C TYR A 297 13.59 -4.63 -20.03
N ARG A 298 14.60 -4.54 -19.17
CA ARG A 298 15.61 -5.59 -18.98
C ARG A 298 15.72 -5.96 -17.51
N TYR A 299 15.96 -7.23 -17.25
CA TYR A 299 15.99 -7.81 -15.92
C TYR A 299 17.28 -8.57 -15.67
N ASP A 300 17.66 -8.67 -14.40
CA ASP A 300 18.71 -9.58 -13.98
C ASP A 300 18.14 -11.02 -13.83
N PRO A 301 19.00 -12.03 -13.59
CA PRO A 301 18.59 -13.43 -13.46
C PRO A 301 17.57 -13.74 -12.36
N ILE A 302 17.40 -12.89 -11.36
CA ILE A 302 16.40 -13.07 -10.30
C ILE A 302 15.16 -12.18 -10.50
N GLY A 303 15.04 -11.54 -11.68
CA GLY A 303 13.85 -10.80 -12.08
C GLY A 303 13.78 -9.35 -11.63
N ARG A 304 14.86 -8.78 -11.05
CA ARG A 304 14.89 -7.34 -10.71
C ARG A 304 15.09 -6.51 -11.97
N LEU A 305 14.36 -5.39 -12.07
CA LEU A 305 14.47 -4.47 -13.19
C LEU A 305 15.83 -3.77 -13.19
N ILE A 306 16.64 -3.97 -14.25
CA ILE A 306 17.95 -3.33 -14.40
C ILE A 306 17.98 -2.22 -15.45
N ALA A 307 17.00 -2.16 -16.34
CA ALA A 307 16.85 -1.03 -17.27
C ALA A 307 15.42 -0.85 -17.76
N ALA A 308 15.02 0.40 -17.95
CA ALA A 308 13.82 0.82 -18.66
C ALA A 308 14.22 1.85 -19.72
N VAL A 309 13.86 1.60 -20.98
CA VAL A 309 14.27 2.42 -22.13
C VAL A 309 13.03 2.83 -22.90
N THR A 310 12.74 4.13 -22.94
CA THR A 310 11.73 4.74 -23.80
C THR A 310 12.42 5.39 -25.01
N PRO A 311 11.69 5.85 -26.04
CA PRO A 311 12.30 6.52 -27.20
C PRO A 311 13.15 7.76 -26.86
N ASP A 312 12.80 8.45 -25.77
CA ASP A 312 13.38 9.75 -25.38
C ASP A 312 14.09 9.73 -24.02
N PHE A 313 14.04 8.59 -23.30
CA PHE A 313 14.58 8.50 -21.95
C PHE A 313 15.02 7.07 -21.61
N SER A 314 16.09 6.95 -20.81
CA SER A 314 16.53 5.63 -20.33
C SER A 314 16.94 5.69 -18.86
N GLU A 315 16.58 4.64 -18.13
CA GLU A 315 16.97 4.42 -16.75
C GLU A 315 17.76 3.11 -16.65
N THR A 316 18.75 3.10 -15.78
CA THR A 316 19.48 1.88 -15.43
C THR A 316 19.57 1.75 -13.91
N PHE A 317 19.50 0.51 -13.43
CA PHE A 317 19.46 0.21 -12.01
C PHE A 317 20.48 -0.88 -11.67
N ALA A 318 21.09 -0.74 -10.50
CA ALA A 318 21.92 -1.78 -9.90
C ALA A 318 21.44 -2.03 -8.47
N PHE A 319 21.72 -3.22 -7.98
CA PHE A 319 21.32 -3.65 -6.66
C PHE A 319 22.48 -4.33 -5.92
N ASP A 320 22.53 -4.16 -4.62
CA ASP A 320 23.35 -5.01 -3.78
C ASP A 320 22.76 -6.44 -3.71
N PRO A 321 23.48 -7.41 -3.13
CA PRO A 321 22.95 -8.77 -2.98
C PRO A 321 21.63 -8.84 -2.22
N ALA A 322 21.39 -8.01 -1.20
CA ALA A 322 20.15 -7.97 -0.42
C ALA A 322 19.01 -7.16 -1.07
N GLY A 323 19.19 -6.71 -2.33
CA GLY A 323 18.17 -6.01 -3.11
C GLY A 323 18.04 -4.51 -2.84
N ASN A 324 18.99 -3.90 -2.13
CA ASN A 324 19.01 -2.45 -2.00
C ASN A 324 19.49 -1.81 -3.31
N ARG A 325 18.77 -0.81 -3.78
CA ARG A 325 19.12 -0.07 -5.01
C ARG A 325 20.39 0.75 -4.76
N LEU A 326 21.34 0.64 -5.69
CA LEU A 326 22.64 1.31 -5.64
C LEU A 326 22.65 2.53 -6.54
N ASP A 327 23.36 3.56 -6.08
CA ASP A 327 23.61 4.77 -6.86
C ASP A 327 24.67 4.49 -7.94
N LEU A 328 24.32 4.78 -9.20
CA LEU A 328 25.21 4.68 -10.36
C LEU A 328 25.80 6.05 -10.77
N SER A 329 25.42 7.14 -10.12
CA SER A 329 25.83 8.51 -10.51
C SER A 329 27.31 8.81 -10.27
N GLY A 330 28.04 7.94 -9.55
CA GLY A 330 29.49 8.01 -9.38
C GLY A 330 30.29 7.65 -10.63
N ASN A 331 29.70 7.00 -11.63
CA ASN A 331 30.32 6.68 -12.91
C ASN A 331 30.14 7.85 -13.89
N LYS A 332 30.94 8.91 -13.74
CA LYS A 332 31.03 9.94 -14.78
C LYS A 332 31.51 9.29 -16.07
N GLN A 333 30.67 9.27 -17.09
CA GLN A 333 31.13 9.07 -18.46
C GLN A 333 32.15 10.17 -18.77
N ASP A 334 33.36 9.78 -19.08
CA ASP A 334 34.29 10.71 -19.70
C ASP A 334 33.76 11.08 -21.09
N HIS A 335 34.21 12.23 -21.61
CA HIS A 335 33.77 12.75 -22.91
C HIS A 335 34.11 11.84 -24.11
N THR A 336 34.62 10.63 -23.88
CA THR A 336 35.03 9.65 -24.89
C THR A 336 34.10 8.44 -24.98
N GLY A 337 33.06 8.33 -24.10
CA GLY A 337 32.10 7.25 -24.15
C GLY A 337 32.64 5.91 -23.63
N GLN A 338 33.82 5.86 -23.02
CA GLN A 338 34.35 4.67 -22.38
C GLN A 338 34.05 4.69 -20.90
N THR A 339 33.25 3.73 -20.46
CA THR A 339 33.02 3.43 -19.04
C THR A 339 34.29 2.85 -18.43
N ASN A 340 34.91 3.61 -17.51
CA ASN A 340 36.00 3.07 -16.69
C ASN A 340 35.40 2.08 -15.68
N SER A 341 35.43 0.80 -16.02
CA SER A 341 34.75 -0.32 -15.34
C SER A 341 35.43 -0.79 -14.05
N GLN A 342 36.13 0.07 -13.30
CA GLN A 342 36.90 -0.33 -12.12
C GLN A 342 36.45 0.23 -10.77
N GLU A 343 35.47 1.14 -10.69
CA GLU A 343 34.88 1.46 -9.40
C GLU A 343 33.61 0.61 -9.18
N LYS A 344 33.73 -0.41 -8.30
CA LYS A 344 32.57 -1.13 -7.77
C LYS A 344 31.67 -0.11 -7.09
N PRO A 345 30.33 -0.18 -7.29
CA PRO A 345 29.38 0.65 -6.53
C PRO A 345 29.73 0.59 -5.05
N SER A 346 29.80 1.75 -4.40
CA SER A 346 30.25 1.81 -3.01
C SER A 346 29.19 1.18 -2.10
N LEU A 347 29.45 -0.05 -1.64
CA LEU A 347 28.66 -0.78 -0.62
C LEU A 347 28.61 -0.04 0.73
N ASN A 348 29.46 0.95 0.95
CA ASN A 348 29.52 1.73 2.20
C ASN A 348 28.33 2.68 2.40
N LYS A 349 27.46 2.83 1.40
CA LYS A 349 26.27 3.69 1.46
C LYS A 349 25.02 2.98 2.03
N VAL A 350 25.09 1.67 2.25
CA VAL A 350 24.01 0.84 2.83
C VAL A 350 24.56 0.07 4.03
N TRP A 351 23.83 0.09 5.14
CA TRP A 351 24.15 -0.68 6.35
C TRP A 351 22.89 -1.28 6.95
N GLY A 352 22.84 -2.60 7.10
CA GLY A 352 21.66 -3.31 7.65
C GLY A 352 20.37 -2.99 6.90
N ASN A 353 20.44 -2.86 5.55
CA ASN A 353 19.38 -2.36 4.69
C ASN A 353 19.02 -0.88 4.84
N LEU A 354 19.68 -0.10 5.71
CA LEU A 354 19.55 1.36 5.80
C LEU A 354 20.35 2.05 4.69
N LEU A 355 19.69 2.78 3.81
CA LEU A 355 20.33 3.56 2.77
C LEU A 355 20.82 4.89 3.35
N LYS A 356 22.13 5.10 3.46
CA LYS A 356 22.74 6.31 4.04
C LYS A 356 22.97 7.42 3.04
N GLU A 357 23.18 7.07 1.77
CA GLU A 357 23.42 8.03 0.68
C GLU A 357 22.95 7.47 -0.65
N TYR A 358 22.31 8.32 -1.48
CA TYR A 358 21.91 8.02 -2.85
C TYR A 358 21.91 9.30 -3.68
N ALA A 359 22.60 9.32 -4.81
CA ALA A 359 22.67 10.44 -5.76
C ALA A 359 23.03 11.79 -5.10
N GLY A 360 23.93 11.78 -4.08
CA GLY A 360 24.34 12.98 -3.35
C GLY A 360 23.36 13.45 -2.27
N VAL A 361 22.31 12.68 -2.02
CA VAL A 361 21.38 12.90 -0.93
C VAL A 361 21.75 12.00 0.25
N HIS A 362 21.83 12.58 1.46
CA HIS A 362 22.09 11.86 2.71
C HIS A 362 20.81 11.60 3.49
N TYR A 363 20.73 10.43 4.14
CA TYR A 363 19.56 9.93 4.87
C TYR A 363 19.97 9.51 6.28
N ASP A 364 19.34 10.11 7.31
CA ASP A 364 19.50 9.75 8.70
C ASP A 364 18.26 9.05 9.23
N TYR A 365 18.46 8.05 10.09
CA TYR A 365 17.40 7.22 10.64
C TYR A 365 17.44 7.21 12.16
N ASP A 366 16.27 7.07 12.79
CA ASP A 366 16.15 6.83 14.22
C ASP A 366 16.53 5.39 14.60
N GLN A 367 16.45 5.07 15.89
CA GLN A 367 16.75 3.74 16.42
C GLN A 367 15.72 2.67 15.99
N ARG A 368 14.56 3.06 15.45
CA ARG A 368 13.53 2.17 14.93
C ARG A 368 13.64 1.95 13.42
N GLY A 369 14.60 2.63 12.78
CA GLY A 369 14.81 2.57 11.33
C GLY A 369 13.87 3.48 10.53
N ASN A 370 13.21 4.45 11.14
CA ASN A 370 12.44 5.46 10.43
C ASN A 370 13.36 6.57 9.93
N LEU A 371 13.15 7.05 8.71
CA LEU A 371 13.85 8.20 8.14
C LEU A 371 13.49 9.46 8.95
N ILE A 372 14.49 10.09 9.58
CA ILE A 372 14.29 11.34 10.36
C ILE A 372 14.82 12.57 9.66
N ARG A 373 15.75 12.42 8.72
CA ARG A 373 16.30 13.55 7.95
C ARG A 373 16.78 13.14 6.57
N LYS A 374 16.44 13.97 5.58
CA LYS A 374 16.95 13.93 4.21
C LYS A 374 17.70 15.24 3.96
N THR A 375 18.99 15.15 3.56
CA THR A 375 19.82 16.33 3.26
C THR A 375 20.25 16.28 1.80
N CYS A 376 19.90 17.32 1.03
CA CYS A 376 20.24 17.47 -0.39
C CYS A 376 20.79 18.88 -0.63
N ASN A 377 22.01 19.00 -1.13
CA ASN A 377 22.66 20.31 -1.44
C ASN A 377 22.59 21.34 -0.29
N GLY A 378 22.67 20.88 0.97
CA GLY A 378 22.58 21.71 2.16
C GLY A 378 21.18 22.06 2.62
N GLU A 379 20.14 21.69 1.87
CA GLU A 379 18.74 21.78 2.31
C GLU A 379 18.34 20.51 3.05
N THR A 380 17.60 20.68 4.14
CA THR A 380 17.13 19.56 4.98
C THR A 380 15.60 19.43 4.91
N THR A 381 15.14 18.19 4.99
CA THR A 381 13.75 17.84 5.31
C THR A 381 13.80 16.94 6.54
N ASP A 382 13.15 17.36 7.61
CA ASP A 382 13.04 16.61 8.87
C ASP A 382 11.70 15.91 8.95
N TYR A 383 11.71 14.66 9.43
CA TYR A 383 10.56 13.76 9.55
C TYR A 383 10.39 13.36 11.01
N HIS A 384 9.20 13.54 11.55
CA HIS A 384 8.88 13.21 12.94
C HIS A 384 7.86 12.09 12.98
N TRP A 385 8.13 11.08 13.80
CA TRP A 385 7.33 9.87 13.91
C TRP A 385 6.74 9.75 15.32
N ASN A 386 5.52 9.25 15.43
CA ASN A 386 4.97 8.85 16.71
C ASN A 386 5.49 7.45 17.11
N ASP A 387 5.11 7.03 18.29
CA ASP A 387 5.54 5.75 18.83
C ASP A 387 4.87 4.51 18.19
N TYR A 388 3.88 4.71 17.30
CA TYR A 388 3.33 3.68 16.41
C TYR A 388 4.05 3.60 15.05
N ASN A 389 5.18 4.28 14.89
CA ASN A 389 5.92 4.42 13.63
C ASN A 389 5.09 5.05 12.49
N GLN A 390 4.19 5.98 12.85
CA GLN A 390 3.44 6.79 11.89
C GLN A 390 4.10 8.15 11.75
N LEU A 391 4.25 8.64 10.52
CA LEU A 391 4.82 9.96 10.23
C LEU A 391 3.80 11.05 10.63
N ILE A 392 4.11 11.81 11.67
CA ILE A 392 3.19 12.82 12.23
C ILE A 392 3.52 14.24 11.80
N LYS A 393 4.75 14.51 11.33
CA LYS A 393 5.14 15.86 10.92
C LYS A 393 6.32 15.82 9.96
N ILE A 394 6.30 16.76 9.02
CA ILE A 394 7.43 17.06 8.12
C ILE A 394 7.75 18.53 8.23
N GLU A 395 9.05 18.86 8.30
CA GLU A 395 9.55 20.23 8.31
C GLU A 395 10.62 20.41 7.24
N ASN A 396 10.45 21.41 6.40
CA ASN A 396 11.43 21.80 5.39
C ASN A 396 11.37 23.31 5.14
N ARG A 397 12.18 23.82 4.21
CA ARG A 397 12.18 25.25 3.85
C ARG A 397 10.82 25.83 3.43
N ASN A 398 9.89 24.99 2.98
CA ASN A 398 8.56 25.39 2.51
C ASN A 398 7.52 25.42 3.66
N GLY A 399 7.93 25.11 4.89
CA GLY A 399 7.09 25.13 6.08
C GLY A 399 6.96 23.77 6.77
N SER A 400 5.96 23.67 7.62
CA SER A 400 5.64 22.49 8.41
C SER A 400 4.30 21.92 7.98
N THR A 401 4.22 20.60 7.91
CA THR A 401 2.98 19.85 7.64
C THR A 401 2.82 18.78 8.73
N GLU A 402 1.64 18.72 9.34
CA GLU A 402 1.30 17.74 10.36
C GLU A 402 0.27 16.73 9.84
N TYR A 403 0.30 15.51 10.36
CA TYR A 403 -0.60 14.43 10.00
C TYR A 403 -1.29 13.85 11.23
N ARG A 404 -2.53 13.39 11.07
CA ARG A 404 -3.31 12.69 12.11
C ARG A 404 -3.77 11.34 11.57
N TYR A 405 -3.93 10.38 12.48
CA TYR A 405 -4.30 9.01 12.14
C TYR A 405 -5.45 8.53 13.01
N ASP A 406 -6.28 7.65 12.45
CA ASP A 406 -7.30 6.93 13.20
C ASP A 406 -6.70 5.68 13.91
N PRO A 407 -7.47 5.01 14.78
CA PRO A 407 -7.00 3.82 15.51
C PRO A 407 -6.66 2.61 14.61
N LEU A 408 -7.05 2.65 13.34
CA LEU A 408 -6.69 1.65 12.34
C LEU A 408 -5.43 2.04 11.55
N GLY A 409 -4.80 3.17 11.91
CA GLY A 409 -3.58 3.69 11.28
C GLY A 409 -3.82 4.33 9.91
N ARG A 410 -5.07 4.69 9.54
CA ARG A 410 -5.35 5.45 8.31
C ARG A 410 -5.15 6.94 8.58
N ARG A 411 -4.49 7.63 7.67
CA ARG A 411 -4.29 9.08 7.76
C ARG A 411 -5.62 9.80 7.59
N THR A 412 -6.05 10.52 8.61
CA THR A 412 -7.35 11.22 8.63
C THR A 412 -7.24 12.71 8.39
N ALA A 413 -6.07 13.31 8.63
CA ALA A 413 -5.86 14.72 8.33
C ALA A 413 -4.43 15.04 7.90
N LYS A 414 -4.31 16.10 7.11
CA LYS A 414 -3.10 16.86 6.81
C LYS A 414 -3.34 18.32 7.15
N ILE A 415 -2.47 18.90 7.98
CA ILE A 415 -2.56 20.29 8.44
C ILE A 415 -1.33 21.03 7.97
N ARG A 416 -1.50 22.01 7.08
CA ARG A 416 -0.42 22.80 6.51
C ARG A 416 -0.80 24.28 6.47
N ASN A 417 0.06 25.14 7.03
CA ASN A 417 -0.15 26.59 7.06
C ASN A 417 -1.53 27.02 7.63
N GLY A 418 -2.07 26.28 8.59
CA GLY A 418 -3.39 26.51 9.16
C GLY A 418 -4.57 26.02 8.31
N GLU A 419 -4.30 25.39 7.17
CA GLU A 419 -5.32 24.72 6.35
C GLU A 419 -5.35 23.23 6.67
N THR A 420 -6.54 22.68 6.91
CA THR A 420 -6.76 21.26 7.20
C THR A 420 -7.42 20.58 6.01
N THR A 421 -6.76 19.55 5.50
CA THR A 421 -7.33 18.58 4.57
C THR A 421 -7.73 17.34 5.35
N VAL A 422 -9.00 16.95 5.28
CA VAL A 422 -9.55 15.77 5.96
C VAL A 422 -9.72 14.63 4.95
N TYR A 423 -9.31 13.43 5.34
CA TYR A 423 -9.36 12.21 4.53
C TYR A 423 -10.42 11.25 5.08
N HIS A 424 -11.39 10.91 4.25
CA HIS A 424 -12.46 9.97 4.62
C HIS A 424 -12.26 8.65 3.84
N TRP A 425 -12.15 7.57 4.57
CA TRP A 425 -11.81 6.25 4.04
C TRP A 425 -13.04 5.36 3.92
N GLN A 426 -13.06 4.56 2.86
CA GLN A 426 -13.94 3.41 2.73
C GLN A 426 -13.04 2.17 2.75
N GLU A 427 -13.09 1.41 3.84
CA GLU A 427 -12.12 0.34 4.11
C GLU A 427 -10.67 0.89 4.06
N ASP A 428 -9.81 0.39 3.17
CA ASP A 428 -8.43 0.87 2.96
C ASP A 428 -8.26 1.76 1.72
N THR A 429 -9.36 2.19 1.08
CA THR A 429 -9.31 3.15 -0.05
C THR A 429 -9.77 4.54 0.38
N LEU A 430 -9.07 5.57 -0.11
CA LEU A 430 -9.45 6.97 0.13
C LEU A 430 -10.69 7.30 -0.69
N ALA A 431 -11.80 7.56 -0.02
CA ALA A 431 -13.07 7.81 -0.70
C ALA A 431 -13.38 9.31 -0.89
N ILE A 432 -12.99 10.16 0.07
CA ILE A 432 -13.24 11.61 -0.02
C ILE A 432 -12.05 12.35 0.60
N GLU A 433 -11.65 13.43 -0.05
CA GLU A 433 -10.72 14.43 0.46
C GLU A 433 -11.47 15.76 0.59
N SER A 434 -11.45 16.37 1.77
CA SER A 434 -12.19 17.59 2.08
C SER A 434 -11.23 18.69 2.50
N THR A 435 -11.25 19.82 1.80
CA THR A 435 -10.45 21.00 2.12
C THR A 435 -11.31 22.25 1.94
N ASN A 436 -11.42 23.08 2.96
CA ASN A 436 -12.17 24.36 2.92
C ASN A 436 -13.61 24.22 2.38
N GLY A 437 -14.32 23.14 2.75
CA GLY A 437 -15.69 22.89 2.31
C GLY A 437 -15.84 22.38 0.87
N GLN A 438 -14.73 22.15 0.16
CA GLN A 438 -14.71 21.47 -1.12
C GLN A 438 -14.33 20.00 -0.90
N ASN A 439 -15.11 19.09 -1.46
CA ASN A 439 -14.86 17.66 -1.38
C ASN A 439 -14.48 17.13 -2.74
N THR A 440 -13.38 16.39 -2.81
CA THR A 440 -13.04 15.57 -3.96
C THR A 440 -13.37 14.12 -3.63
N HIS A 441 -14.30 13.55 -4.35
CA HIS A 441 -14.71 12.16 -4.22
C HIS A 441 -13.91 11.30 -5.17
N TYR A 442 -13.45 10.17 -4.67
CA TYR A 442 -12.76 9.16 -5.44
C TYR A 442 -13.60 7.88 -5.50
N LEU A 443 -13.64 7.27 -6.66
CA LEU A 443 -14.32 6.00 -6.90
C LEU A 443 -13.29 4.96 -7.30
N PHE A 444 -13.32 3.83 -6.62
CA PHE A 444 -12.44 2.68 -6.89
C PHE A 444 -13.27 1.48 -7.35
N GLU A 445 -12.64 0.58 -8.09
CA GLU A 445 -13.22 -0.73 -8.33
C GLU A 445 -13.29 -1.48 -6.99
N PRO A 446 -14.48 -1.96 -6.56
CA PRO A 446 -14.66 -2.62 -5.27
C PRO A 446 -13.68 -3.77 -5.03
N GLY A 447 -13.09 -3.81 -3.83
CA GLY A 447 -12.11 -4.82 -3.46
C GLY A 447 -10.74 -4.66 -4.11
N THR A 448 -10.47 -3.54 -4.80
CA THR A 448 -9.18 -3.22 -5.42
C THR A 448 -8.70 -1.82 -5.01
N PHE A 449 -7.49 -1.46 -5.42
CA PHE A 449 -6.93 -0.11 -5.28
C PHE A 449 -6.87 0.61 -6.64
N GLU A 450 -7.65 0.16 -7.63
CA GLU A 450 -7.73 0.80 -8.94
C GLU A 450 -8.72 1.97 -8.91
N PRO A 451 -8.26 3.21 -9.06
CA PRO A 451 -9.15 4.36 -9.13
C PRO A 451 -9.86 4.39 -10.49
N LEU A 452 -11.15 4.65 -10.49
CA LEU A 452 -11.99 4.69 -11.69
C LEU A 452 -12.33 6.11 -12.12
N ALA A 453 -12.71 6.96 -11.17
CA ALA A 453 -13.13 8.33 -11.43
C ALA A 453 -13.01 9.21 -10.19
N GLN A 454 -13.05 10.53 -10.42
CA GLN A 454 -13.24 11.53 -9.37
C GLN A 454 -14.29 12.56 -9.76
N PHE A 455 -14.88 13.20 -8.75
CA PHE A 455 -15.77 14.34 -8.92
C PHE A 455 -15.74 15.24 -7.67
N GLN A 456 -16.24 16.46 -7.80
CA GLN A 456 -16.27 17.42 -6.69
C GLN A 456 -17.68 17.74 -6.23
N THR A 457 -17.83 17.99 -4.93
CA THR A 457 -19.02 18.55 -4.29
C THR A 457 -18.62 19.66 -3.32
N ALA A 458 -19.57 20.52 -2.99
CA ALA A 458 -19.42 21.54 -1.95
C ALA A 458 -20.32 21.26 -0.74
N SER A 459 -20.87 20.05 -0.62
CA SER A 459 -21.74 19.65 0.47
C SER A 459 -20.92 19.40 1.74
N PRO A 460 -21.35 19.88 2.92
CA PRO A 460 -20.64 19.61 4.17
C PRO A 460 -20.54 18.09 4.46
N ILE A 461 -19.39 17.64 4.91
CA ILE A 461 -19.19 16.29 5.43
C ILE A 461 -19.38 16.31 6.94
N GLY A 462 -20.44 15.67 7.41
CA GLY A 462 -20.72 15.51 8.83
C GLY A 462 -21.30 16.76 9.50
N ILE A 463 -21.46 16.67 10.81
CA ILE A 463 -22.02 17.71 11.68
C ILE A 463 -20.96 18.04 12.74
N GLU A 464 -20.74 19.33 12.99
CA GLU A 464 -19.91 19.80 14.10
C GLU A 464 -20.58 19.43 15.43
N ARG A 465 -19.79 18.90 16.35
CA ARG A 465 -20.22 18.55 17.70
C ARG A 465 -19.21 19.05 18.73
N GLU A 466 -19.68 19.35 19.94
CA GLU A 466 -18.78 19.58 21.05
C GLU A 466 -17.96 18.31 21.34
N ASP A 467 -16.66 18.48 21.48
CA ASP A 467 -15.76 17.43 21.88
C ASP A 467 -15.96 17.17 23.37
N LYS A 468 -16.83 16.22 23.73
CA LYS A 468 -16.99 15.81 25.11
C LYS A 468 -16.04 14.68 25.42
N PRO A 469 -15.28 14.74 26.56
CA PRO A 469 -14.47 13.63 27.01
C PRO A 469 -15.33 12.37 27.06
N ALA A 470 -14.76 11.25 26.62
CA ALA A 470 -15.43 10.01 26.37
C ALA A 470 -16.06 9.40 27.64
N GLU A 471 -17.31 9.72 27.92
CA GLU A 471 -18.15 8.73 28.58
C GLU A 471 -18.39 7.57 27.59
N PRO A 472 -18.48 6.31 28.09
CA PRO A 472 -18.88 5.20 27.23
C PRO A 472 -20.20 5.56 26.58
N TYR A 473 -20.14 5.88 25.29
CA TYR A 473 -21.25 6.45 24.53
C TYR A 473 -22.34 5.39 24.42
N SER A 474 -23.41 5.57 25.20
CA SER A 474 -24.66 4.84 24.97
C SER A 474 -25.35 5.52 23.79
N TYR A 475 -24.96 5.10 22.60
CA TYR A 475 -25.48 5.58 21.36
C TYR A 475 -26.85 4.90 21.11
N ASP A 476 -27.90 5.70 20.94
CA ASP A 476 -29.22 5.22 20.53
C ASP A 476 -29.41 5.43 19.02
N PRO A 477 -29.33 4.37 18.20
CA PRO A 477 -29.50 4.46 16.76
C PRO A 477 -30.86 5.04 16.32
N GLU A 478 -31.89 5.00 17.17
CA GLU A 478 -33.22 5.47 16.81
C GLU A 478 -33.39 6.98 16.98
N THR A 479 -32.58 7.59 17.84
CA THR A 479 -32.73 9.02 18.19
C THR A 479 -31.70 9.94 17.56
N ASP A 480 -30.50 9.46 17.14
CA ASP A 480 -29.50 10.30 16.51
C ASP A 480 -29.86 10.60 15.04
N PRO A 481 -30.03 11.91 14.68
CA PRO A 481 -30.35 12.32 13.30
C PRO A 481 -29.35 11.83 12.25
N LEU A 482 -28.06 11.68 12.59
CA LEU A 482 -27.01 11.23 11.68
C LEU A 482 -27.19 9.81 11.18
N LEU A 483 -27.92 8.95 11.92
CA LEU A 483 -28.14 7.59 11.50
C LEU A 483 -29.36 7.38 10.64
N LYS A 484 -30.18 8.40 10.49
CA LYS A 484 -31.27 8.34 9.52
C LYS A 484 -30.62 8.32 8.13
N ILE A 485 -30.97 7.30 7.36
CA ILE A 485 -30.61 7.26 5.94
C ILE A 485 -31.16 8.53 5.30
N PRO A 486 -30.33 9.35 4.65
CA PRO A 486 -30.82 10.53 3.94
C PRO A 486 -31.98 10.13 3.02
N PRO A 487 -33.06 10.93 2.96
CA PRO A 487 -34.19 10.63 2.08
C PRO A 487 -33.68 10.42 0.65
N GLU A 488 -34.35 9.53 -0.09
CA GLU A 488 -34.00 9.34 -1.47
C GLU A 488 -34.14 10.69 -2.20
N PRO A 489 -33.17 11.09 -3.02
CA PRO A 489 -33.30 12.28 -3.84
C PRO A 489 -34.62 12.19 -4.59
N GLN A 490 -35.49 13.19 -4.48
CA GLN A 490 -36.66 13.26 -5.35
C GLN A 490 -36.16 13.29 -6.78
N GLU A 491 -36.91 12.70 -7.72
CA GLU A 491 -36.56 12.52 -9.15
C GLU A 491 -36.21 13.81 -9.93
N GLN A 492 -36.10 14.95 -9.26
CA GLN A 492 -35.67 16.20 -9.85
C GLN A 492 -34.16 16.19 -10.06
N SER A 493 -33.79 16.11 -11.30
CA SER A 493 -32.48 16.27 -11.92
C SER A 493 -31.55 17.20 -11.12
N GLU A 494 -30.87 16.66 -10.11
CA GLU A 494 -29.61 17.28 -9.71
C GLU A 494 -28.64 17.08 -10.88
N ALA A 495 -28.09 18.19 -11.37
CA ALA A 495 -27.11 18.13 -12.44
C ALA A 495 -26.00 17.16 -12.00
N GLN A 496 -25.69 16.19 -12.86
CA GLN A 496 -24.61 15.23 -12.58
C GLN A 496 -23.33 16.02 -12.29
N PRO A 497 -22.57 15.66 -11.25
CA PRO A 497 -21.28 16.30 -11.01
C PRO A 497 -20.35 16.09 -12.21
N ASP A 498 -19.42 17.02 -12.42
CA ASP A 498 -18.41 16.92 -13.46
C ASP A 498 -17.46 15.75 -13.14
N LEU A 499 -17.69 14.61 -13.75
CA LEU A 499 -16.88 13.41 -13.58
C LEU A 499 -15.60 13.48 -14.43
N VAL A 500 -14.49 13.10 -13.80
CA VAL A 500 -13.21 12.86 -14.45
C VAL A 500 -12.88 11.39 -14.30
N TYR A 501 -12.72 10.67 -15.40
CA TYR A 501 -12.47 9.23 -15.46
C TYR A 501 -11.00 8.93 -15.68
N TYR A 502 -10.47 7.95 -14.98
CA TYR A 502 -9.07 7.55 -15.09
C TYR A 502 -8.83 6.53 -16.18
N GLN A 503 -7.80 6.75 -16.96
CA GLN A 503 -7.20 5.72 -17.80
C GLN A 503 -6.01 5.14 -17.05
N LEU A 504 -6.04 3.83 -16.81
CA LEU A 504 -5.02 3.12 -16.09
C LEU A 504 -4.06 2.38 -17.03
N ASN A 505 -2.82 2.16 -16.58
CA ASN A 505 -1.92 1.21 -17.22
C ASN A 505 -2.20 -0.22 -16.69
N HIS A 506 -1.39 -1.19 -17.11
CA HIS A 506 -1.50 -2.60 -16.69
C HIS A 506 -1.26 -2.84 -15.19
N LEU A 507 -0.68 -1.88 -14.48
CA LEU A 507 -0.49 -1.93 -13.02
C LEU A 507 -1.66 -1.29 -12.25
N GLY A 508 -2.68 -0.77 -12.93
CA GLY A 508 -3.75 0.01 -12.29
C GLY A 508 -3.34 1.44 -11.90
N THR A 509 -2.21 1.94 -12.44
CA THR A 509 -1.73 3.30 -12.20
C THR A 509 -2.38 4.27 -13.19
N PRO A 510 -2.91 5.43 -12.76
CA PRO A 510 -3.43 6.46 -13.66
C PRO A 510 -2.32 7.01 -14.56
N ILE A 511 -2.59 7.05 -15.87
CA ILE A 511 -1.68 7.58 -16.90
C ILE A 511 -2.31 8.69 -17.73
N ALA A 512 -3.64 8.76 -17.71
CA ALA A 512 -4.41 9.85 -18.24
C ALA A 512 -5.74 9.97 -17.48
N ALA A 513 -6.39 11.11 -17.62
CA ALA A 513 -7.76 11.31 -17.16
C ALA A 513 -8.57 12.08 -18.21
N HIS A 514 -9.85 11.77 -18.27
CA HIS A 514 -10.76 12.29 -19.29
C HIS A 514 -12.02 12.83 -18.63
N ASN A 515 -12.54 13.94 -19.14
CA ASN A 515 -13.84 14.46 -18.73
C ASN A 515 -15.00 13.60 -19.30
N ALA A 516 -16.24 13.91 -18.92
CA ALA A 516 -17.44 13.19 -19.36
C ALA A 516 -17.68 13.22 -20.88
N LYS A 517 -17.02 14.12 -21.63
CA LYS A 517 -17.06 14.17 -23.10
C LYS A 517 -15.99 13.30 -23.77
N GLY A 518 -15.10 12.67 -22.97
CA GLY A 518 -13.98 11.89 -23.45
C GLY A 518 -12.75 12.72 -23.84
N GLU A 519 -12.73 14.01 -23.52
CA GLU A 519 -11.58 14.88 -23.75
C GLU A 519 -10.53 14.66 -22.65
N THR A 520 -9.26 14.52 -23.03
CA THR A 520 -8.16 14.33 -22.09
C THR A 520 -7.89 15.63 -21.33
N VAL A 521 -7.98 15.56 -19.99
CA VAL A 521 -7.75 16.70 -19.08
C VAL A 521 -6.46 16.59 -18.28
N TRP A 522 -5.87 15.41 -18.26
CA TRP A 522 -4.60 15.14 -17.58
C TRP A 522 -3.88 13.96 -18.22
N THR A 523 -2.53 14.03 -18.27
CA THR A 523 -1.67 12.89 -18.62
C THR A 523 -0.42 12.90 -17.77
N ALA A 524 0.12 11.71 -17.48
CA ALA A 524 1.40 11.54 -16.81
C ALA A 524 2.25 10.44 -17.43
N GLU A 525 3.54 10.70 -17.51
CA GLU A 525 4.59 9.74 -17.83
C GLU A 525 5.42 9.46 -16.60
N TYR A 526 5.64 8.17 -16.33
CA TYR A 526 6.32 7.71 -15.13
C TYR A 526 7.71 7.18 -15.43
N GLU A 527 8.63 7.41 -14.50
CA GLU A 527 9.83 6.60 -14.35
C GLU A 527 9.44 5.22 -13.82
N ALA A 528 10.32 4.25 -14.00
CA ALA A 528 10.03 2.86 -13.68
C ALA A 528 9.63 2.60 -12.21
N TRP A 529 10.12 3.45 -11.28
CA TRP A 529 9.81 3.36 -9.85
C TRP A 529 8.71 4.32 -9.37
N GLY A 530 7.90 4.85 -10.31
CA GLY A 530 6.65 5.54 -9.99
C GLY A 530 6.75 7.05 -9.79
N ARG A 531 7.93 7.67 -9.98
CA ARG A 531 8.05 9.13 -10.04
C ARG A 531 7.43 9.63 -11.35
N ILE A 532 6.63 10.69 -11.32
CA ILE A 532 6.18 11.36 -12.54
C ILE A 532 7.36 12.13 -13.14
N ARG A 533 7.66 11.87 -14.41
CA ARG A 533 8.65 12.55 -15.21
C ARG A 533 8.06 13.75 -15.93
N ASN A 534 6.93 13.54 -16.59
CA ASN A 534 6.21 14.57 -17.33
C ASN A 534 4.72 14.52 -16.93
N GLU A 535 4.16 15.68 -16.68
CA GLU A 535 2.75 15.85 -16.37
C GLU A 535 2.17 16.97 -17.23
N THR A 536 0.99 16.73 -17.79
CA THR A 536 0.23 17.75 -18.52
C THR A 536 -1.15 17.88 -17.89
N VAL A 537 -1.50 19.08 -17.50
CA VAL A 537 -2.79 19.42 -16.88
C VAL A 537 -3.49 20.44 -17.77
N SER A 538 -4.75 20.20 -18.11
CA SER A 538 -5.58 21.17 -18.84
C SER A 538 -6.45 21.99 -17.89
N ASP A 539 -6.92 23.16 -18.33
CA ASP A 539 -7.80 24.05 -17.58
C ASP A 539 -9.15 23.39 -17.17
N GLY A 540 -9.48 22.24 -17.77
CA GLY A 540 -10.68 21.48 -17.45
C GLY A 540 -10.56 20.58 -16.21
N LEU A 541 -9.38 20.43 -15.62
CA LEU A 541 -9.17 19.65 -14.39
C LEU A 541 -9.35 20.53 -13.16
N LYS A 542 -10.40 20.26 -12.37
CA LYS A 542 -10.75 21.06 -11.18
C LYS A 542 -10.03 20.62 -9.89
N ALA A 543 -9.60 19.36 -9.82
CA ALA A 543 -8.89 18.80 -8.68
C ALA A 543 -7.70 17.95 -9.16
N ASN A 544 -6.61 17.98 -8.42
CA ASN A 544 -5.40 17.22 -8.71
C ASN A 544 -5.68 15.71 -8.74
N ILE A 545 -4.82 14.98 -9.44
CA ILE A 545 -4.81 13.52 -9.46
C ILE A 545 -3.67 13.03 -8.56
N PRO A 546 -3.98 12.62 -7.31
CA PRO A 546 -2.93 12.30 -6.33
C PRO A 546 -2.42 10.86 -6.43
N PHE A 547 -3.15 9.96 -7.11
CA PHE A 547 -2.83 8.55 -7.14
C PHE A 547 -1.62 8.24 -8.00
N ARG A 548 -0.80 7.27 -7.54
CA ARG A 548 0.40 6.77 -8.21
C ARG A 548 0.24 5.25 -8.42
N PHE A 549 1.18 4.41 -8.01
CA PHE A 549 0.93 2.97 -7.96
C PHE A 549 -0.30 2.66 -7.09
N GLN A 550 -0.92 1.50 -7.27
CA GLN A 550 -2.09 1.12 -6.48
C GLN A 550 -1.81 1.28 -4.97
N GLY A 551 -2.72 1.94 -4.26
CA GLY A 551 -2.60 2.24 -2.83
C GLY A 551 -1.76 3.48 -2.50
N GLN A 552 -1.10 4.11 -3.47
CA GLN A 552 -0.24 5.28 -3.25
C GLN A 552 -0.96 6.60 -3.50
N TYR A 553 -0.82 7.53 -2.55
CA TYR A 553 -1.26 8.91 -2.61
C TYR A 553 -0.03 9.84 -2.53
N TYR A 554 0.17 10.69 -3.51
CA TYR A 554 1.32 11.61 -3.59
C TYR A 554 1.14 12.81 -2.66
N ASP A 555 2.14 13.07 -1.83
CA ASP A 555 2.24 14.24 -0.97
C ASP A 555 3.26 15.23 -1.54
N GLU A 556 2.75 16.34 -2.07
CA GLU A 556 3.57 17.38 -2.73
C GLU A 556 4.62 17.98 -1.78
N GLU A 557 4.27 18.18 -0.50
CA GLU A 557 5.12 18.77 0.51
C GLU A 557 6.38 17.97 0.85
N SER A 558 6.33 16.65 0.68
CA SER A 558 7.44 15.74 0.99
C SER A 558 8.07 15.11 -0.24
N GLY A 559 7.33 15.05 -1.35
CA GLY A 559 7.67 14.24 -2.51
C GLY A 559 7.49 12.73 -2.30
N LEU A 560 6.98 12.32 -1.13
CA LEU A 560 6.71 10.91 -0.80
C LEU A 560 5.32 10.50 -1.27
N HIS A 561 5.11 9.18 -1.39
CA HIS A 561 3.80 8.59 -1.58
C HIS A 561 3.33 7.95 -0.27
N TYR A 562 2.22 8.44 0.30
CA TYR A 562 1.55 7.76 1.39
C TYR A 562 0.97 6.43 0.88
N ASN A 563 1.39 5.33 1.47
CA ASN A 563 1.04 3.96 1.04
C ASN A 563 0.43 3.17 2.21
N ARG A 564 -0.64 3.70 2.80
CA ARG A 564 -1.41 3.14 3.91
C ARG A 564 -0.60 2.98 5.21
N PHE A 565 0.24 1.94 5.35
CA PHE A 565 1.05 1.67 6.54
C PHE A 565 2.46 2.25 6.48
N ARG A 566 2.94 2.63 5.29
CA ARG A 566 4.28 3.18 5.08
C ARG A 566 4.26 4.38 4.14
N TYR A 567 5.37 5.09 4.07
CA TYR A 567 5.64 6.11 3.06
C TYR A 567 6.71 5.63 2.10
N TYR A 568 6.43 5.76 0.82
CA TYR A 568 7.31 5.35 -0.26
C TYR A 568 8.03 6.55 -0.86
N ASP A 569 9.35 6.46 -1.07
CA ASP A 569 10.14 7.47 -1.77
C ASP A 569 10.40 6.98 -3.21
N PRO A 570 9.76 7.59 -4.24
CA PRO A 570 9.91 7.17 -5.63
C PRO A 570 11.29 7.48 -6.20
N GLU A 571 12.06 8.42 -5.62
CA GLU A 571 13.42 8.75 -6.08
C GLU A 571 14.38 7.59 -5.82
N ILE A 572 14.25 6.95 -4.66
CA ILE A 572 15.09 5.81 -4.27
C ILE A 572 14.40 4.45 -4.44
N GLY A 573 13.11 4.43 -4.80
CA GLY A 573 12.35 3.21 -5.08
C GLY A 573 12.13 2.30 -3.87
N ARG A 574 11.96 2.87 -2.66
CA ARG A 574 11.82 2.11 -1.41
C ARG A 574 10.98 2.84 -0.37
N PHE A 575 10.54 2.14 0.65
CA PHE A 575 9.92 2.72 1.83
C PHE A 575 10.94 3.45 2.71
N VAL A 576 10.46 4.47 3.45
CA VAL A 576 11.29 5.28 4.36
C VAL A 576 11.25 4.79 5.81
N SER A 577 10.51 3.72 6.08
CA SER A 577 10.44 3.01 7.37
C SER A 577 10.47 1.51 7.16
N GLN A 578 10.78 0.75 8.22
CA GLN A 578 10.76 -0.71 8.19
C GLN A 578 9.34 -1.26 8.01
N ASP A 579 9.26 -2.47 7.46
CA ASP A 579 8.00 -3.17 7.31
C ASP A 579 7.39 -3.50 8.68
N PRO A 580 6.14 -3.08 8.97
CA PRO A 580 5.47 -3.37 10.25
C PRO A 580 5.24 -4.87 10.49
N ILE A 581 5.19 -5.69 9.42
CA ILE A 581 5.06 -7.15 9.53
C ILE A 581 6.41 -7.87 9.52
N GLY A 582 7.51 -7.12 9.54
CA GLY A 582 8.88 -7.63 9.59
C GLY A 582 9.22 -8.56 8.43
N LEU A 583 9.92 -9.66 8.71
CA LEU A 583 10.33 -10.63 7.69
C LEU A 583 9.18 -11.33 6.94
N LYS A 584 7.92 -11.17 7.39
CA LYS A 584 6.76 -11.67 6.63
C LYS A 584 6.54 -10.92 5.32
N GLY A 585 6.93 -9.63 5.27
CA GLY A 585 6.90 -8.81 4.05
C GLY A 585 8.10 -9.02 3.13
N GLY A 586 9.13 -9.76 3.58
CA GLY A 586 10.34 -10.05 2.80
C GLY A 586 11.62 -9.90 3.59
N GLU A 587 12.75 -10.31 2.99
CA GLU A 587 14.08 -10.24 3.61
C GLU A 587 14.66 -8.82 3.64
N ASN A 588 14.21 -7.93 2.77
CA ASN A 588 14.56 -6.51 2.79
C ASN A 588 13.39 -5.70 3.32
N LEU A 589 13.46 -5.26 4.57
CA LEU A 589 12.38 -4.58 5.29
C LEU A 589 12.00 -3.21 4.73
N TYR A 590 12.76 -2.67 3.77
CA TYR A 590 12.50 -1.38 3.13
C TYR A 590 12.09 -1.51 1.66
N ALA A 591 12.16 -2.70 1.08
CA ALA A 591 11.82 -2.91 -0.32
C ALA A 591 10.33 -2.63 -0.57
N TYR A 592 10.04 -1.98 -1.71
CA TYR A 592 8.67 -1.87 -2.22
C TYR A 592 8.27 -3.18 -2.88
N VAL A 593 8.93 -3.53 -3.98
CA VAL A 593 8.72 -4.77 -4.74
C VAL A 593 10.01 -5.18 -5.44
N VAL A 594 10.11 -6.43 -5.84
CA VAL A 594 11.26 -6.94 -6.62
C VAL A 594 11.27 -6.36 -8.04
N ASN A 595 10.09 -6.18 -8.63
CA ASN A 595 9.91 -5.73 -10.00
C ASN A 595 8.70 -4.79 -10.12
N PRO A 596 8.91 -3.46 -10.22
CA PRO A 596 7.86 -2.46 -10.24
C PRO A 596 7.05 -2.42 -11.54
N THR A 597 7.40 -3.25 -12.55
CA THR A 597 6.61 -3.38 -13.79
C THR A 597 5.56 -4.48 -13.74
N LEU A 598 5.55 -5.32 -12.69
CA LEU A 598 4.64 -6.47 -12.55
C LEU A 598 4.05 -6.63 -11.15
N TRP A 599 4.68 -6.05 -10.14
CA TRP A 599 4.32 -6.21 -8.75
C TRP A 599 3.92 -4.88 -8.15
N ILE A 600 2.98 -4.92 -7.22
CA ILE A 600 2.50 -3.77 -6.44
C ILE A 600 2.45 -4.15 -4.96
N ASP A 601 2.55 -3.16 -4.09
CA ASP A 601 2.31 -3.28 -2.65
C ASP A 601 1.29 -2.20 -2.22
N PRO A 602 -0.02 -2.47 -2.34
CA PRO A 602 -1.04 -1.45 -2.13
C PRO A 602 -1.19 -0.97 -0.68
N LEU A 603 -0.77 -1.78 0.28
CA LEU A 603 -0.87 -1.45 1.70
C LEU A 603 0.47 -1.02 2.32
N GLY A 604 1.58 -1.21 1.62
CA GLY A 604 2.89 -1.03 2.21
C GLY A 604 3.23 -2.14 3.22
N LEU A 605 2.86 -3.40 2.95
CA LEU A 605 3.08 -4.56 3.82
C LEU A 605 3.60 -5.77 3.06
N ASP A 606 2.92 -6.14 1.97
CA ASP A 606 3.21 -7.36 1.21
C ASP A 606 2.97 -7.10 -0.27
N HIS A 607 3.95 -7.46 -1.07
CA HIS A 607 3.89 -7.28 -2.51
C HIS A 607 3.05 -8.36 -3.19
N ARG A 608 2.25 -7.96 -4.18
CA ARG A 608 1.36 -8.83 -4.94
C ARG A 608 1.59 -8.68 -6.44
N SER A 609 1.53 -9.79 -7.17
CA SER A 609 1.48 -9.73 -8.63
C SER A 609 0.19 -9.04 -9.08
N VAL A 610 0.27 -8.17 -10.08
CA VAL A 610 -0.92 -7.54 -10.68
C VAL A 610 -1.90 -8.54 -11.31
N PHE A 611 -1.47 -9.78 -11.53
CA PHE A 611 -2.30 -10.89 -12.01
C PHE A 611 -3.09 -11.61 -10.90
N TRP A 612 -2.93 -11.19 -9.64
CA TRP A 612 -3.53 -11.81 -8.45
C TRP A 612 -5.08 -11.70 -8.40
N LYS A 613 -5.70 -10.83 -9.19
CA LYS A 613 -7.18 -10.71 -9.27
C LYS A 613 -7.90 -12.06 -9.48
N ALA A 614 -7.24 -13.06 -10.07
CA ALA A 614 -7.82 -14.38 -10.29
C ALA A 614 -7.89 -15.26 -9.03
N GLU A 615 -7.10 -14.98 -7.99
CA GLU A 615 -7.03 -15.82 -6.77
C GLU A 615 -8.01 -15.38 -5.66
N ILE A 616 -8.46 -14.13 -5.66
CA ILE A 616 -9.43 -13.63 -4.65
C ILE A 616 -10.79 -14.31 -4.79
N PHE A 617 -11.16 -14.72 -6.01
CA PHE A 617 -12.45 -15.36 -6.28
C PHE A 617 -12.44 -16.89 -6.16
N ALA A 618 -11.31 -17.50 -5.77
CA ALA A 618 -11.15 -18.94 -5.61
C ALA A 618 -11.08 -19.43 -4.15
N LYS A 619 -11.33 -18.56 -3.17
CA LYS A 619 -11.38 -18.95 -1.74
C LYS A 619 -12.73 -18.65 -1.14
#